data_f8e29a97fcd64918f40a50c4f01cc930
#
_entry.id   f8e29a97fcd64918f40a50c4f01cc930
#
_cell.length_a   1.000
_cell.length_b   1.000
_cell.length_c   1.000
_cell.angle_alpha   90.00
_cell.angle_beta   90.00
_cell.angle_gamma   90.00
#
_symmetry.space_group_name_H-M   'P 1'
#
loop_
_entity.id
_entity.type
_entity.pdbx_description
1 polymer ?
#
loop_
_entity_poly.entity_id
_entity_poly.type
_entity_poly.pdbx_seq_one_letter_code
_entity_poly.pdbx_strand_id
1 'polypeptide(L)'
;MVRVLSSNVGFEAKFVGVLEFESEGPLHIRGDRQGNILYLLRLPDGRVLIPATTWKGIFRNLAKKLVPSLPLSGVEKLAVERVSLTDSLAHKQEKVRDLLDVFKQVLKGQPNPPLDPADVRRVLTKIGYEERELENPEDPAGMLTHYLEYYCPIGRLFGNSVRAATVRFFDTLINTTIMRRPGIGINRSTGGVMEDFLYFVESTAPNAKIKLVMIGEIWRRGDSASRLLASILEAVKTLGVNVGGRKSVGYGLSILKNSYFHVVELSKDKEKFGELLADPFKTDSLSLEAFTSWLRS
;
A
#
# COMPACT_ATOMS: atom_id res chain seq x y z
N MET A 1 3.37 23.63 5.09
CA MET A 1 2.28 23.00 4.30
C MET A 1 2.89 22.48 3.01
N VAL A 2 3.28 21.19 2.96
CA VAL A 2 3.92 20.61 1.77
C VAL A 2 2.87 20.51 0.67
N ARG A 3 3.07 21.23 -0.45
CA ARG A 3 2.23 21.09 -1.65
C ARG A 3 2.50 19.73 -2.26
N VAL A 4 1.51 18.84 -2.23
CA VAL A 4 1.52 17.62 -3.02
C VAL A 4 1.52 18.00 -4.49
N LEU A 5 2.68 17.93 -5.14
CA LEU A 5 2.79 18.21 -6.56
C LEU A 5 2.17 17.05 -7.34
N SER A 6 1.12 17.36 -8.11
CA SER A 6 0.76 16.54 -9.27
C SER A 6 1.90 16.67 -10.27
N SER A 7 2.77 15.65 -10.34
CA SER A 7 3.91 15.70 -11.25
C SER A 7 3.43 15.62 -12.69
N ASN A 8 3.74 16.65 -13.49
CA ASN A 8 3.59 16.67 -14.94
C ASN A 8 4.60 15.74 -15.67
N VAL A 9 5.12 14.72 -15.03
CA VAL A 9 5.94 13.69 -15.68
C VAL A 9 4.98 12.59 -16.14
N GLY A 10 4.91 12.38 -17.45
CA GLY A 10 4.02 11.40 -18.06
C GLY A 10 4.26 9.98 -17.52
N PHE A 11 3.19 9.30 -17.16
CA PHE A 11 3.22 7.86 -16.90
C PHE A 11 3.26 7.09 -18.23
N GLU A 12 3.86 5.89 -18.22
CA GLU A 12 3.92 5.03 -19.43
C GLU A 12 2.58 4.37 -19.71
N ALA A 13 1.84 4.02 -18.68
CA ALA A 13 0.56 3.32 -18.80
C ALA A 13 -0.38 3.57 -17.62
N LYS A 14 -1.67 3.36 -17.88
CA LYS A 14 -2.71 3.18 -16.84
C LYS A 14 -3.25 1.77 -16.90
N PHE A 15 -3.70 1.26 -15.75
CA PHE A 15 -4.35 -0.03 -15.70
C PHE A 15 -5.60 -0.02 -14.81
N VAL A 16 -6.53 -0.91 -15.13
CA VAL A 16 -7.63 -1.32 -14.27
C VAL A 16 -7.45 -2.80 -13.98
N GLY A 17 -7.36 -3.16 -12.71
CA GLY A 17 -7.27 -4.54 -12.26
C GLY A 17 -8.53 -4.94 -11.50
N VAL A 18 -9.03 -6.14 -11.80
CA VAL A 18 -10.12 -6.76 -11.07
C VAL A 18 -9.61 -8.07 -10.49
N LEU A 19 -9.75 -8.21 -9.16
CA LEU A 19 -9.34 -9.39 -8.42
C LEU A 19 -10.56 -9.98 -7.72
N GLU A 20 -10.85 -11.25 -7.98
CA GLU A 20 -11.97 -11.96 -7.41
C GLU A 20 -11.48 -12.97 -6.39
N PHE A 21 -11.86 -12.76 -5.14
CA PHE A 21 -11.49 -13.63 -4.02
C PHE A 21 -12.71 -14.39 -3.52
N GLU A 22 -12.42 -15.50 -2.86
CA GLU A 22 -13.38 -16.26 -2.05
C GLU A 22 -12.82 -16.41 -0.63
N SER A 23 -13.62 -16.11 0.39
CA SER A 23 -13.19 -16.24 1.77
C SER A 23 -13.24 -17.69 2.23
N GLU A 24 -12.13 -18.24 2.72
CA GLU A 24 -12.07 -19.58 3.32
C GLU A 24 -12.77 -19.61 4.70
N GLY A 25 -12.73 -18.52 5.41
CA GLY A 25 -13.35 -18.34 6.70
C GLY A 25 -14.26 -17.12 6.77
N PRO A 26 -14.89 -16.89 7.92
CA PRO A 26 -15.71 -15.70 8.13
C PRO A 26 -14.86 -14.43 8.06
N LEU A 27 -15.46 -13.32 7.61
CA LEU A 27 -14.83 -12.00 7.62
C LEU A 27 -15.43 -11.17 8.74
N HIS A 28 -14.57 -10.41 9.43
CA HIS A 28 -15.02 -9.39 10.38
C HIS A 28 -14.35 -8.06 10.05
N ILE A 29 -15.08 -7.17 9.37
CA ILE A 29 -14.71 -5.78 9.15
C ILE A 29 -15.36 -4.98 10.27
N ARG A 30 -14.55 -4.36 11.11
CA ARG A 30 -15.02 -3.69 12.31
C ARG A 30 -15.93 -2.50 11.97
N GLY A 31 -17.18 -2.62 12.34
CA GLY A 31 -18.17 -1.54 12.47
C GLY A 31 -18.25 -1.02 13.90
N ASP A 32 -19.42 -0.59 14.31
CA ASP A 32 -19.70 -0.10 15.65
C ASP A 32 -19.69 -1.21 16.70
N ARG A 33 -19.59 -0.81 17.96
CA ARG A 33 -19.80 -1.66 19.12
C ARG A 33 -20.98 -1.14 19.92
N GLN A 34 -21.93 -2.01 20.22
CA GLN A 34 -23.04 -1.69 21.10
C GLN A 34 -23.11 -2.77 22.21
N GLY A 35 -22.89 -2.36 23.44
CA GLY A 35 -22.78 -3.27 24.57
C GLY A 35 -21.71 -4.33 24.37
N ASN A 36 -22.10 -5.58 24.39
CA ASN A 36 -21.23 -6.74 24.18
C ASN A 36 -21.20 -7.26 22.72
N ILE A 37 -21.80 -6.54 21.76
CA ILE A 37 -21.84 -6.93 20.34
C ILE A 37 -20.85 -6.08 19.53
N LEU A 38 -19.99 -6.75 18.78
CA LEU A 38 -19.10 -6.17 17.76
C LEU A 38 -19.77 -6.35 16.40
N TYR A 39 -20.29 -5.27 15.84
CA TYR A 39 -20.98 -5.29 14.57
C TYR A 39 -20.03 -5.30 13.37
N LEU A 40 -20.48 -5.89 12.27
CA LEU A 40 -19.85 -5.72 10.95
C LEU A 40 -20.11 -4.31 10.41
N LEU A 41 -19.15 -3.78 9.68
CA LEU A 41 -19.33 -2.55 8.91
C LEU A 41 -20.26 -2.83 7.72
N ARG A 42 -21.42 -2.17 7.72
CA ARG A 42 -22.50 -2.36 6.74
C ARG A 42 -23.02 -1.04 6.24
N LEU A 43 -23.52 -1.05 5.00
CA LEU A 43 -24.36 0.01 4.49
C LEU A 43 -25.81 -0.12 5.03
N PRO A 44 -26.63 0.93 4.93
CA PRO A 44 -28.03 0.88 5.36
C PRO A 44 -28.87 -0.20 4.66
N ASP A 45 -28.48 -0.62 3.46
CA ASP A 45 -29.12 -1.70 2.70
C ASP A 45 -28.71 -3.12 3.16
N GLY A 46 -27.87 -3.22 4.20
CA GLY A 46 -27.42 -4.47 4.80
C GLY A 46 -26.18 -5.10 4.16
N ARG A 47 -25.69 -4.58 3.03
CA ARG A 47 -24.45 -5.09 2.40
C ARG A 47 -23.24 -4.80 3.27
N VAL A 48 -22.34 -5.77 3.38
CA VAL A 48 -21.08 -5.62 4.10
C VAL A 48 -20.11 -4.78 3.28
N LEU A 49 -19.52 -3.77 3.92
CA LEU A 49 -18.55 -2.88 3.28
C LEU A 49 -17.12 -3.27 3.69
N ILE A 50 -16.26 -3.49 2.69
CA ILE A 50 -14.80 -3.49 2.87
C ILE A 50 -14.28 -2.17 2.32
N PRO A 51 -13.87 -1.22 3.16
CA PRO A 51 -13.37 0.08 2.70
C PRO A 51 -12.10 -0.05 1.85
N ALA A 52 -11.94 0.84 0.89
CA ALA A 52 -10.71 0.98 0.08
C ALA A 52 -9.45 1.14 0.94
N THR A 53 -9.58 1.78 2.10
CA THR A 53 -8.49 1.93 3.07
C THR A 53 -8.04 0.60 3.67
N THR A 54 -8.95 -0.36 3.84
CA THR A 54 -8.63 -1.73 4.28
C THR A 54 -7.77 -2.44 3.23
N TRP A 55 -8.15 -2.37 1.96
CA TRP A 55 -7.39 -2.92 0.85
C TRP A 55 -6.01 -2.27 0.74
N LYS A 56 -5.97 -0.94 0.74
CA LYS A 56 -4.69 -0.21 0.74
C LYS A 56 -3.78 -0.65 1.89
N GLY A 57 -4.34 -0.83 3.09
CA GLY A 57 -3.60 -1.31 4.27
C GLY A 57 -3.03 -2.71 4.08
N ILE A 58 -3.79 -3.65 3.50
CA ILE A 58 -3.36 -5.02 3.19
C ILE A 58 -2.19 -5.00 2.21
N PHE A 59 -2.35 -4.33 1.06
CA PHE A 59 -1.34 -4.27 0.00
C PHE A 59 -0.07 -3.54 0.49
N ARG A 60 -0.22 -2.44 1.22
CA ARG A 60 0.92 -1.71 1.81
C ARG A 60 1.68 -2.56 2.84
N ASN A 61 0.99 -3.38 3.62
CA ASN A 61 1.64 -4.30 4.56
C ASN A 61 2.42 -5.41 3.83
N LEU A 62 1.86 -5.97 2.75
CA LEU A 62 2.57 -6.91 1.88
C LEU A 62 3.80 -6.24 1.25
N ALA A 63 3.67 -5.01 0.75
CA ALA A 63 4.78 -4.24 0.21
C ALA A 63 5.92 -4.09 1.22
N LYS A 64 5.64 -3.74 2.47
CA LYS A 64 6.65 -3.63 3.54
C LYS A 64 7.40 -4.94 3.77
N LYS A 65 6.74 -6.08 3.64
CA LYS A 65 7.36 -7.41 3.81
C LYS A 65 8.20 -7.84 2.61
N LEU A 66 7.80 -7.44 1.40
CA LEU A 66 8.42 -7.88 0.15
C LEU A 66 9.54 -6.95 -0.33
N VAL A 67 9.46 -5.65 -0.02
CA VAL A 67 10.43 -4.67 -0.51
C VAL A 67 11.90 -4.99 -0.15
N PRO A 68 12.24 -5.60 1.01
CA PRO A 68 13.63 -5.97 1.28
C PRO A 68 14.21 -7.04 0.35
N SER A 69 13.36 -7.82 -0.35
CA SER A 69 13.80 -8.83 -1.31
C SER A 69 14.05 -8.29 -2.72
N LEU A 70 13.74 -7.02 -2.96
CA LEU A 70 14.00 -6.38 -4.26
C LEU A 70 15.49 -6.01 -4.40
N PRO A 71 16.04 -6.05 -5.61
CA PRO A 71 17.41 -5.61 -5.89
C PRO A 71 17.49 -4.08 -5.89
N LEU A 72 17.33 -3.47 -4.71
CA LEU A 72 17.43 -2.03 -4.52
C LEU A 72 18.88 -1.61 -4.35
N SER A 73 19.21 -0.44 -4.87
CA SER A 73 20.55 0.17 -4.75
C SER A 73 20.45 1.65 -4.40
N GLY A 74 21.57 2.24 -4.01
CA GLY A 74 21.67 3.68 -3.79
C GLY A 74 20.63 4.22 -2.81
N VAL A 75 20.00 5.32 -3.18
CA VAL A 75 19.02 6.04 -2.35
C VAL A 75 17.73 5.23 -2.12
N GLU A 76 17.30 4.40 -3.07
CA GLU A 76 16.10 3.56 -2.87
C GLU A 76 16.30 2.55 -1.73
N LYS A 77 17.51 1.96 -1.62
CA LYS A 77 17.86 1.07 -0.51
C LYS A 77 17.80 1.81 0.83
N LEU A 78 18.39 3.00 0.92
CA LEU A 78 18.32 3.84 2.12
C LEU A 78 16.89 4.18 2.49
N ALA A 79 16.05 4.54 1.50
CA ALA A 79 14.65 4.88 1.71
C ALA A 79 13.86 3.72 2.31
N VAL A 80 14.11 2.49 1.86
CA VAL A 80 13.45 1.27 2.36
C VAL A 80 13.94 0.91 3.75
N GLU A 81 15.24 0.96 4.00
CA GLU A 81 15.82 0.70 5.32
C GLU A 81 15.25 1.65 6.37
N ARG A 82 14.98 2.91 6.01
CA ARG A 82 14.32 3.87 6.90
C ARG A 82 12.86 3.54 7.16
N VAL A 83 12.10 3.14 6.14
CA VAL A 83 10.68 2.75 6.32
C VAL A 83 10.55 1.57 7.26
N SER A 84 11.48 0.62 7.24
CA SER A 84 11.54 -0.48 8.21
C SER A 84 12.04 -0.03 9.59
N LEU A 85 12.75 1.11 9.68
CA LEU A 85 13.30 1.66 10.91
C LEU A 85 12.27 2.37 11.80
N THR A 86 11.18 2.89 11.25
CA THR A 86 10.13 3.56 12.03
C THR A 86 9.35 2.62 12.94
N ASP A 87 9.40 1.32 12.70
CA ASP A 87 8.68 0.31 13.48
C ASP A 87 9.47 -0.23 14.71
N SER A 88 10.76 0.18 14.94
CA SER A 88 11.55 -0.27 16.11
C SER A 88 12.56 0.79 16.60
N LEU A 89 12.12 1.65 17.48
CA LEU A 89 12.80 2.89 17.89
C LEU A 89 14.08 2.76 18.74
N ALA A 90 14.39 1.61 19.36
CA ALA A 90 15.41 1.57 20.42
C ALA A 90 16.88 1.42 19.96
N HIS A 91 17.16 0.77 18.83
CA HIS A 91 18.55 0.49 18.38
C HIS A 91 19.05 1.31 17.19
N LYS A 92 18.33 2.33 16.75
CA LYS A 92 18.50 2.95 15.43
C LYS A 92 18.84 4.45 15.43
N GLN A 93 18.92 5.07 16.60
CA GLN A 93 19.24 6.50 16.71
C GLN A 93 20.66 6.85 16.24
N GLU A 94 21.63 5.96 16.40
CA GLU A 94 23.00 6.20 15.93
C GLU A 94 23.08 6.26 14.40
N LYS A 95 22.58 5.25 13.69
CA LYS A 95 22.61 5.23 12.21
C LYS A 95 21.84 6.38 11.55
N VAL A 96 20.80 6.86 12.21
CA VAL A 96 20.01 8.02 11.72
C VAL A 96 20.80 9.32 11.92
N ARG A 97 21.56 9.47 13.02
CA ARG A 97 22.43 10.63 13.26
C ARG A 97 23.54 10.71 12.24
N ASP A 98 24.25 9.59 12.00
CA ASP A 98 25.31 9.52 11.00
C ASP A 98 24.80 9.91 9.60
N LEU A 99 23.64 9.40 9.19
CA LEU A 99 23.06 9.73 7.90
C LEU A 99 22.63 11.21 7.82
N LEU A 100 22.13 11.78 8.93
CA LEU A 100 21.76 13.19 8.98
C LEU A 100 23.00 14.10 8.83
N ASP A 101 24.11 13.74 9.48
CA ASP A 101 25.35 14.53 9.39
C ASP A 101 25.94 14.44 7.98
N VAL A 102 25.90 13.26 7.36
CA VAL A 102 26.23 13.08 5.94
C VAL A 102 25.34 13.96 5.06
N PHE A 103 24.02 13.95 5.29
CA PHE A 103 23.09 14.75 4.51
C PHE A 103 23.34 16.26 4.63
N LYS A 104 23.71 16.75 5.82
CA LYS A 104 24.08 18.15 6.02
C LYS A 104 25.35 18.54 5.22
N GLN A 105 26.32 17.61 5.10
CA GLN A 105 27.51 17.83 4.27
C GLN A 105 27.14 17.87 2.78
N VAL A 106 26.23 16.98 2.35
CA VAL A 106 25.73 16.95 0.97
C VAL A 106 24.97 18.23 0.60
N LEU A 107 24.17 18.78 1.51
CA LEU A 107 23.51 20.08 1.30
C LEU A 107 24.53 21.22 1.11
N LYS A 108 25.72 21.14 1.73
CA LYS A 108 26.84 22.09 1.55
C LYS A 108 27.67 21.82 0.28
N GLY A 109 27.24 20.88 -0.56
CA GLY A 109 27.90 20.57 -1.84
C GLY A 109 28.98 19.49 -1.76
N GLN A 110 29.15 18.80 -0.63
CA GLN A 110 30.12 17.70 -0.49
C GLN A 110 29.46 16.37 -0.87
N PRO A 111 29.89 15.71 -1.97
CA PRO A 111 29.30 14.44 -2.36
C PRO A 111 29.65 13.33 -1.38
N ASN A 112 28.66 12.52 -1.02
CA ASN A 112 28.85 11.34 -0.17
C ASN A 112 27.93 10.21 -0.65
N PRO A 113 28.41 9.29 -1.52
CA PRO A 113 27.55 8.23 -2.06
C PRO A 113 26.83 7.43 -0.99
N PRO A 114 25.55 7.06 -1.19
CA PRO A 114 24.79 7.24 -2.44
C PRO A 114 24.08 8.60 -2.59
N LEU A 115 24.36 9.58 -1.74
CA LEU A 115 23.75 10.92 -1.81
C LEU A 115 24.61 11.83 -2.70
N ASP A 116 23.98 12.38 -3.74
CA ASP A 116 24.59 13.36 -4.64
C ASP A 116 23.97 14.74 -4.40
N PRO A 117 24.79 15.82 -4.22
CA PRO A 117 24.30 17.17 -3.96
C PRO A 117 23.34 17.71 -5.03
N ALA A 118 23.64 17.44 -6.31
CA ALA A 118 22.80 17.91 -7.41
C ALA A 118 21.44 17.22 -7.41
N ASP A 119 21.41 15.89 -7.15
CA ASP A 119 20.18 15.13 -7.05
C ASP A 119 19.34 15.56 -5.81
N VAL A 120 19.97 15.73 -4.67
CA VAL A 120 19.32 16.20 -3.44
C VAL A 120 18.65 17.55 -3.66
N ARG A 121 19.39 18.54 -4.22
CA ARG A 121 18.82 19.87 -4.54
C ARG A 121 17.66 19.74 -5.53
N ARG A 122 17.86 19.04 -6.64
CA ARG A 122 16.85 18.81 -7.67
C ARG A 122 15.55 18.23 -7.10
N VAL A 123 15.65 17.22 -6.24
CA VAL A 123 14.48 16.57 -5.64
C VAL A 123 13.80 17.48 -4.64
N LEU A 124 14.56 18.12 -3.72
CA LEU A 124 13.99 19.00 -2.72
C LEU A 124 13.28 20.21 -3.35
N THR A 125 13.88 20.84 -4.36
CA THR A 125 13.21 21.92 -5.13
C THR A 125 11.94 21.42 -5.80
N LYS A 126 11.97 20.22 -6.39
CA LYS A 126 10.81 19.61 -7.04
C LYS A 126 9.65 19.35 -6.07
N ILE A 127 9.91 19.06 -4.81
CA ILE A 127 8.88 18.84 -3.79
C ILE A 127 8.50 20.11 -3.02
N GLY A 128 9.07 21.26 -3.39
CA GLY A 128 8.61 22.58 -2.97
C GLY A 128 9.49 23.33 -1.97
N TYR A 129 10.74 22.87 -1.73
CA TYR A 129 11.70 23.64 -0.97
C TYR A 129 12.30 24.77 -1.80
N GLU A 130 12.46 25.95 -1.20
CA GLU A 130 13.10 27.10 -1.82
C GLU A 130 14.63 27.03 -1.66
N GLU A 131 15.39 27.67 -2.57
CA GLU A 131 16.87 27.63 -2.55
C GLU A 131 17.44 28.18 -1.23
N ARG A 132 16.84 29.24 -0.66
CA ARG A 132 17.23 29.79 0.63
C ARG A 132 17.10 28.79 1.79
N GLU A 133 16.11 27.88 1.74
CA GLU A 133 15.92 26.83 2.74
C GLU A 133 16.98 25.74 2.59
N LEU A 134 17.44 25.47 1.36
CA LEU A 134 18.49 24.50 1.07
C LEU A 134 19.88 25.01 1.51
N GLU A 135 20.11 26.32 1.45
CA GLU A 135 21.36 26.95 1.92
C GLU A 135 21.44 27.04 3.45
N ASN A 136 20.32 27.36 4.10
CA ASN A 136 20.23 27.51 5.55
C ASN A 136 19.05 26.68 6.11
N PRO A 137 19.19 25.36 6.21
CA PRO A 137 18.09 24.48 6.57
C PRO A 137 17.72 24.60 8.05
N GLU A 138 16.49 25.00 8.35
CA GLU A 138 15.93 25.00 9.72
C GLU A 138 15.64 23.55 10.19
N ASP A 139 15.15 22.69 9.28
CA ASP A 139 14.86 21.27 9.56
C ASP A 139 15.53 20.31 8.56
N PRO A 140 16.84 20.06 8.68
CA PRO A 140 17.56 19.11 7.83
C PRO A 140 17.02 17.67 7.96
N ALA A 141 16.46 17.30 9.11
CA ALA A 141 15.90 15.97 9.33
C ALA A 141 14.60 15.74 8.55
N GLY A 142 13.74 16.75 8.51
CA GLY A 142 12.55 16.79 7.66
C GLY A 142 12.90 16.73 6.18
N MET A 143 13.88 17.52 5.74
CA MET A 143 14.37 17.49 4.35
C MET A 143 14.90 16.11 3.94
N LEU A 144 15.75 15.49 4.79
CA LEU A 144 16.23 14.12 4.56
C LEU A 144 15.06 13.14 4.49
N THR A 145 14.07 13.29 5.36
CA THR A 145 12.87 12.46 5.35
C THR A 145 12.15 12.56 4.02
N HIS A 146 11.86 13.77 3.57
CA HIS A 146 11.14 14.02 2.32
C HIS A 146 11.95 13.55 1.10
N TYR A 147 13.27 13.75 1.10
CA TYR A 147 14.15 13.24 0.06
C TYR A 147 14.09 11.70 -0.05
N LEU A 148 14.20 10.98 1.07
CA LEU A 148 14.09 9.53 1.08
C LEU A 148 12.69 9.05 0.70
N GLU A 149 11.63 9.72 1.17
CA GLU A 149 10.24 9.41 0.80
C GLU A 149 9.97 9.57 -0.70
N TYR A 150 10.67 10.50 -1.36
CA TYR A 150 10.57 10.67 -2.82
C TYR A 150 11.04 9.43 -3.57
N TYR A 151 12.05 8.71 -3.08
CA TYR A 151 12.61 7.50 -3.69
C TYR A 151 11.97 6.20 -3.19
N CYS A 152 11.17 6.24 -2.13
CA CYS A 152 10.58 5.04 -1.53
C CYS A 152 9.60 4.34 -2.49
N PRO A 153 9.84 3.07 -2.92
CA PRO A 153 8.92 2.35 -3.81
C PRO A 153 7.53 2.15 -3.21
N ILE A 154 7.45 1.93 -1.89
CA ILE A 154 6.17 1.81 -1.17
C ILE A 154 5.42 3.14 -1.22
N GLY A 155 6.13 4.25 -0.99
CA GLY A 155 5.56 5.59 -1.08
C GLY A 155 5.07 5.94 -2.49
N ARG A 156 5.77 5.50 -3.52
CA ARG A 156 5.32 5.67 -4.92
C ARG A 156 4.00 4.95 -5.16
N LEU A 157 3.85 3.71 -4.73
CA LEU A 157 2.61 2.94 -4.93
C LEU A 157 1.45 3.45 -4.08
N PHE A 158 1.68 3.67 -2.78
CA PHE A 158 0.59 3.88 -1.81
C PHE A 158 0.52 5.31 -1.26
N GLY A 159 1.36 6.20 -1.73
CA GLY A 159 1.44 7.58 -1.27
C GLY A 159 2.22 7.75 0.04
N ASN A 160 2.75 8.94 0.23
CA ASN A 160 3.44 9.41 1.43
C ASN A 160 3.28 10.93 1.56
N SER A 161 4.08 11.61 2.38
CA SER A 161 3.97 13.07 2.61
C SER A 161 4.31 13.90 1.37
N VAL A 162 5.16 13.38 0.46
CA VAL A 162 5.67 14.10 -0.71
C VAL A 162 5.07 13.66 -2.05
N ARG A 163 4.37 12.51 -2.08
CA ARG A 163 3.77 11.96 -3.31
C ARG A 163 2.38 11.41 -3.10
N ALA A 164 1.49 11.64 -4.07
CA ALA A 164 0.23 10.94 -4.16
C ALA A 164 0.44 9.46 -4.53
N ALA A 165 -0.50 8.60 -4.12
CA ALA A 165 -0.50 7.18 -4.48
C ALA A 165 -0.72 7.01 -5.99
N THR A 166 0.07 6.14 -6.62
CA THR A 166 -0.16 5.74 -8.03
C THR A 166 -1.16 4.59 -8.15
N VAL A 167 -1.36 3.81 -7.09
CA VAL A 167 -2.35 2.74 -7.04
C VAL A 167 -3.49 3.13 -6.09
N ARG A 168 -4.72 3.00 -6.58
CA ARG A 168 -5.95 3.31 -5.84
C ARG A 168 -6.85 2.09 -5.81
N PHE A 169 -7.54 1.91 -4.70
CA PHE A 169 -8.48 0.82 -4.47
C PHE A 169 -9.88 1.38 -4.34
N PHE A 170 -10.87 0.57 -4.65
CA PHE A 170 -12.27 0.94 -4.46
C PHE A 170 -12.87 0.17 -3.30
N ASP A 171 -13.91 0.74 -2.72
CA ASP A 171 -14.73 0.06 -1.73
C ASP A 171 -15.35 -1.20 -2.34
N THR A 172 -15.37 -2.27 -1.56
CA THR A 172 -15.97 -3.54 -1.99
C THR A 172 -17.23 -3.81 -1.18
N LEU A 173 -18.31 -4.09 -1.87
CA LEU A 173 -19.58 -4.47 -1.27
C LEU A 173 -19.79 -5.97 -1.41
N ILE A 174 -20.14 -6.61 -0.30
CA ILE A 174 -20.42 -8.03 -0.26
C ILE A 174 -21.88 -8.25 0.12
N ASN A 175 -22.57 -9.04 -0.70
CA ASN A 175 -23.89 -9.56 -0.35
C ASN A 175 -23.72 -10.98 0.21
N THR A 176 -23.95 -11.15 1.50
CA THR A 176 -23.73 -12.42 2.21
C THR A 176 -24.57 -12.51 3.47
N THR A 177 -24.78 -13.72 3.95
CA THR A 177 -25.42 -13.95 5.24
C THR A 177 -24.51 -13.51 6.38
N ILE A 178 -25.13 -12.86 7.38
CA ILE A 178 -24.43 -12.42 8.59
C ILE A 178 -24.65 -13.42 9.70
N MET A 179 -23.57 -13.82 10.34
CA MET A 179 -23.53 -14.76 11.46
C MET A 179 -23.08 -14.04 12.71
N ARG A 180 -23.59 -14.45 13.88
CA ARG A 180 -23.09 -14.02 15.17
C ARG A 180 -22.42 -15.20 15.86
N ARG A 181 -21.20 -14.98 16.35
CA ARG A 181 -20.43 -15.98 17.11
C ARG A 181 -20.18 -15.45 18.51
N PRO A 182 -20.45 -16.25 19.56
CA PRO A 182 -20.05 -15.90 20.92
C PRO A 182 -18.53 -15.96 21.05
N GLY A 183 -17.99 -15.08 21.87
CA GLY A 183 -16.62 -15.10 22.34
C GLY A 183 -16.61 -14.92 23.83
N ILE A 184 -15.73 -15.61 24.54
CA ILE A 184 -15.55 -15.52 25.97
C ILE A 184 -14.14 -15.07 26.34
N GLY A 185 -14.02 -14.30 27.40
CA GLY A 185 -12.72 -14.01 28.01
C GLY A 185 -12.34 -15.15 28.96
N ILE A 186 -11.13 -15.68 28.80
CA ILE A 186 -10.59 -16.69 29.71
C ILE A 186 -9.54 -16.02 30.61
N ASN A 187 -9.68 -16.20 31.92
CA ASN A 187 -8.67 -15.81 32.87
C ASN A 187 -7.47 -16.77 32.76
N ARG A 188 -6.31 -16.22 32.36
CA ARG A 188 -5.12 -17.05 32.12
C ARG A 188 -4.52 -17.70 33.35
N SER A 189 -4.77 -17.15 34.57
CA SER A 189 -4.26 -17.71 35.82
C SER A 189 -5.12 -18.83 36.35
N THR A 190 -6.45 -18.74 36.19
CA THR A 190 -7.40 -19.73 36.72
C THR A 190 -7.92 -20.71 35.67
N GLY A 191 -7.74 -20.40 34.38
CA GLY A 191 -8.33 -21.18 33.29
C GLY A 191 -9.85 -21.05 33.15
N GLY A 192 -10.50 -20.33 34.05
CA GLY A 192 -11.96 -20.14 34.11
C GLY A 192 -12.42 -18.99 33.18
N VAL A 193 -13.72 -18.98 32.89
CA VAL A 193 -14.38 -17.89 32.20
C VAL A 193 -14.43 -16.67 33.12
N MET A 194 -14.05 -15.51 32.57
CA MET A 194 -14.19 -14.24 33.30
C MET A 194 -15.66 -13.82 33.31
N GLU A 195 -16.20 -13.47 34.47
CA GLU A 195 -17.54 -12.90 34.60
C GLU A 195 -17.65 -11.63 33.74
N ASP A 196 -18.81 -11.40 33.10
CA ASP A 196 -19.10 -10.28 32.20
C ASP A 196 -18.27 -10.17 30.92
N PHE A 197 -17.45 -11.17 30.59
CA PHE A 197 -16.67 -11.21 29.36
C PHE A 197 -17.27 -12.08 28.24
N LEU A 198 -18.60 -12.23 28.22
CA LEU A 198 -19.32 -12.76 27.05
C LEU A 198 -19.56 -11.64 26.06
N TYR A 199 -19.07 -11.81 24.86
CA TYR A 199 -19.31 -10.87 23.75
C TYR A 199 -19.71 -11.63 22.48
N PHE A 200 -20.34 -10.92 21.56
CA PHE A 200 -20.74 -11.47 20.26
C PHE A 200 -20.00 -10.74 19.14
N VAL A 201 -19.60 -11.50 18.14
CA VAL A 201 -18.95 -10.98 16.94
C VAL A 201 -19.81 -11.28 15.74
N GLU A 202 -20.23 -10.23 15.02
CA GLU A 202 -20.82 -10.42 13.71
C GLU A 202 -19.72 -10.69 12.68
N SER A 203 -20.01 -11.61 11.76
CA SER A 203 -19.12 -11.97 10.67
C SER A 203 -19.94 -12.33 9.43
N THR A 204 -19.29 -12.33 8.27
CA THR A 204 -19.87 -12.95 7.09
C THR A 204 -19.95 -14.47 7.27
N ALA A 205 -20.79 -15.12 6.48
CA ALA A 205 -20.63 -16.55 6.25
C ALA A 205 -19.29 -16.82 5.55
N PRO A 206 -18.71 -18.02 5.69
CA PRO A 206 -17.61 -18.49 4.84
C PRO A 206 -18.01 -18.50 3.35
N ASN A 207 -17.02 -18.62 2.46
CA ASN A 207 -17.19 -18.66 0.99
C ASN A 207 -17.85 -17.38 0.42
N ALA A 208 -17.70 -16.25 1.12
CA ALA A 208 -18.15 -14.97 0.61
C ALA A 208 -17.31 -14.57 -0.62
N LYS A 209 -18.00 -14.22 -1.71
CA LYS A 209 -17.36 -13.74 -2.95
C LYS A 209 -17.04 -12.26 -2.82
N ILE A 210 -15.79 -11.90 -3.12
CA ILE A 210 -15.26 -10.56 -2.94
C ILE A 210 -14.67 -10.09 -4.27
N LYS A 211 -15.13 -8.99 -4.81
CA LYS A 211 -14.61 -8.40 -6.04
C LYS A 211 -13.93 -7.08 -5.72
N LEU A 212 -12.59 -7.09 -5.75
CA LEU A 212 -11.77 -5.89 -5.61
C LEU A 212 -11.51 -5.28 -6.97
N VAL A 213 -11.75 -3.99 -7.10
CA VAL A 213 -11.32 -3.20 -8.24
C VAL A 213 -10.19 -2.29 -7.79
N MET A 214 -9.13 -2.24 -8.58
CA MET A 214 -8.01 -1.33 -8.39
C MET A 214 -7.64 -0.65 -9.69
N ILE A 215 -7.18 0.60 -9.62
CA ILE A 215 -6.64 1.33 -10.77
C ILE A 215 -5.25 1.81 -10.44
N GLY A 216 -4.42 1.96 -11.45
CA GLY A 216 -3.08 2.49 -11.20
C GLY A 216 -2.45 3.15 -12.41
N GLU A 217 -1.41 3.93 -12.12
CA GLU A 217 -0.53 4.58 -13.07
C GLU A 217 0.86 3.96 -12.96
N ILE A 218 1.38 3.47 -14.06
CA ILE A 218 2.74 2.93 -14.17
C ILE A 218 3.63 4.00 -14.78
N TRP A 219 4.58 4.48 -13.99
CA TRP A 219 5.48 5.55 -14.44
C TRP A 219 6.57 5.00 -15.33
N ARG A 220 7.12 3.85 -14.97
CA ARG A 220 8.12 3.14 -15.74
C ARG A 220 8.06 1.66 -15.44
N ARG A 221 7.99 0.85 -16.49
CA ARG A 221 8.10 -0.61 -16.36
C ARG A 221 9.51 -0.99 -15.89
N GLY A 222 9.62 -2.09 -15.18
CA GLY A 222 10.89 -2.58 -14.66
C GLY A 222 11.51 -1.73 -13.55
N ASP A 223 10.91 -0.59 -13.12
CA ASP A 223 11.38 0.15 -11.98
C ASP A 223 11.04 -0.56 -10.64
N SER A 224 11.60 -0.07 -9.55
CA SER A 224 11.40 -0.68 -8.22
C SER A 224 9.94 -0.72 -7.77
N ALA A 225 9.13 0.29 -8.12
CA ALA A 225 7.71 0.34 -7.78
C ALA A 225 6.90 -0.67 -8.59
N SER A 226 7.13 -0.77 -9.90
CA SER A 226 6.48 -1.74 -10.78
C SER A 226 6.84 -3.18 -10.39
N ARG A 227 8.12 -3.44 -10.10
CA ARG A 227 8.58 -4.75 -9.60
C ARG A 227 7.97 -5.09 -8.25
N LEU A 228 7.84 -4.11 -7.34
CA LEU A 228 7.19 -4.30 -6.06
C LEU A 228 5.71 -4.64 -6.25
N LEU A 229 4.99 -3.94 -7.13
CA LEU A 229 3.59 -4.24 -7.44
C LEU A 229 3.43 -5.65 -8.00
N ALA A 230 4.30 -6.08 -8.92
CA ALA A 230 4.31 -7.44 -9.45
C ALA A 230 4.49 -8.47 -8.32
N SER A 231 5.47 -8.26 -7.44
CA SER A 231 5.72 -9.17 -6.31
C SER A 231 4.56 -9.22 -5.31
N ILE A 232 3.86 -8.10 -5.08
CA ILE A 232 2.66 -8.06 -4.24
C ILE A 232 1.54 -8.92 -4.88
N LEU A 233 1.29 -8.75 -6.17
CA LEU A 233 0.24 -9.49 -6.87
C LEU A 233 0.51 -10.99 -6.89
N GLU A 234 1.76 -11.42 -7.07
CA GLU A 234 2.16 -12.82 -6.98
C GLU A 234 1.99 -13.37 -5.56
N ALA A 235 2.37 -12.60 -4.54
CA ALA A 235 2.14 -12.99 -3.15
C ALA A 235 0.65 -13.12 -2.84
N VAL A 236 -0.18 -12.21 -3.35
CA VAL A 236 -1.65 -12.28 -3.24
C VAL A 236 -2.20 -13.55 -3.89
N LYS A 237 -1.68 -13.93 -5.08
CA LYS A 237 -2.08 -15.17 -5.76
C LYS A 237 -1.71 -16.41 -4.95
N THR A 238 -0.48 -16.46 -4.43
CA THR A 238 0.09 -17.64 -3.80
C THR A 238 -0.40 -17.84 -2.36
N LEU A 239 -0.47 -16.75 -1.59
CA LEU A 239 -0.75 -16.78 -0.15
C LEU A 239 -2.17 -16.35 0.21
N GLY A 240 -2.91 -15.80 -0.75
CA GLY A 240 -4.16 -15.10 -0.46
C GLY A 240 -3.93 -13.82 0.35
N VAL A 241 -5.01 -13.29 0.87
CA VAL A 241 -5.01 -12.09 1.72
C VAL A 241 -5.84 -12.29 2.98
N ASN A 242 -5.48 -11.59 4.05
CA ASN A 242 -6.29 -11.56 5.25
C ASN A 242 -7.06 -10.24 5.34
N VAL A 243 -8.37 -10.29 5.12
CA VAL A 243 -9.27 -9.14 5.10
C VAL A 243 -9.93 -8.95 6.46
N GLY A 244 -9.85 -7.74 7.00
CA GLY A 244 -10.49 -7.37 8.27
C GLY A 244 -9.68 -7.73 9.51
N GLY A 245 -10.36 -7.86 10.64
CA GLY A 245 -9.79 -8.14 11.96
C GLY A 245 -9.80 -9.61 12.34
N ARG A 246 -9.35 -9.91 13.57
CA ARG A 246 -9.37 -11.26 14.19
C ARG A 246 -8.62 -12.34 13.42
N LYS A 247 -7.56 -11.98 12.74
CA LYS A 247 -6.74 -12.89 11.90
C LYS A 247 -6.15 -14.07 12.68
N SER A 248 -5.76 -13.84 13.93
CA SER A 248 -5.16 -14.87 14.80
C SER A 248 -6.14 -15.96 15.27
N VAL A 249 -7.44 -15.76 15.05
CA VAL A 249 -8.50 -16.71 15.44
C VAL A 249 -9.32 -17.18 14.23
N GLY A 250 -8.69 -17.23 13.05
CA GLY A 250 -9.23 -17.86 11.85
C GLY A 250 -10.19 -17.02 11.02
N TYR A 251 -10.18 -15.69 11.20
CA TYR A 251 -10.98 -14.79 10.37
C TYR A 251 -10.14 -14.19 9.25
N GLY A 252 -10.78 -13.90 8.12
CA GLY A 252 -10.27 -13.00 7.10
C GLY A 252 -9.53 -13.63 5.94
N LEU A 253 -9.09 -14.89 6.02
CA LEU A 253 -8.37 -15.53 4.92
C LEU A 253 -9.25 -15.58 3.67
N SER A 254 -8.76 -15.01 2.59
CA SER A 254 -9.43 -14.94 1.29
C SER A 254 -8.45 -15.30 0.19
N ILE A 255 -8.83 -16.25 -0.65
CA ILE A 255 -7.97 -16.81 -1.72
C ILE A 255 -8.40 -16.20 -3.05
N LEU A 256 -7.43 -15.79 -3.85
CA LEU A 256 -7.66 -15.28 -5.19
C LEU A 256 -8.09 -16.42 -6.11
N LYS A 257 -9.26 -16.28 -6.72
CA LYS A 257 -9.81 -17.26 -7.67
C LYS A 257 -9.59 -16.82 -9.12
N ASN A 258 -9.88 -15.56 -9.43
CA ASN A 258 -9.70 -14.97 -10.76
C ASN A 258 -9.10 -13.59 -10.67
N SER A 259 -8.42 -13.18 -11.74
CA SER A 259 -7.95 -11.81 -11.89
C SER A 259 -7.73 -11.46 -13.35
N TYR A 260 -8.00 -10.23 -13.71
CA TYR A 260 -7.77 -9.69 -15.05
C TYR A 260 -7.40 -8.21 -14.97
N PHE A 261 -6.52 -7.79 -15.88
CA PHE A 261 -5.96 -6.45 -15.92
C PHE A 261 -6.12 -5.88 -17.32
N HIS A 262 -6.71 -4.71 -17.42
CA HIS A 262 -6.79 -3.93 -18.66
C HIS A 262 -5.75 -2.84 -18.59
N VAL A 263 -4.86 -2.78 -19.60
CA VAL A 263 -3.72 -1.86 -19.64
C VAL A 263 -3.83 -0.95 -20.86
N VAL A 264 -3.72 0.34 -20.63
CA VAL A 264 -3.66 1.37 -21.68
C VAL A 264 -2.26 1.96 -21.69
N GLU A 265 -1.46 1.63 -22.70
CA GLU A 265 -0.07 2.11 -22.86
C GLU A 265 -0.03 3.39 -23.70
N LEU A 266 0.56 4.46 -23.15
CA LEU A 266 0.65 5.76 -23.85
C LEU A 266 1.42 5.69 -25.17
N SER A 267 2.44 4.83 -25.23
CA SER A 267 3.30 4.71 -26.43
C SER A 267 2.63 3.96 -27.58
N LYS A 268 1.77 2.96 -27.26
CA LYS A 268 1.08 2.14 -28.26
C LYS A 268 -0.24 2.76 -28.72
N ASP A 269 -0.91 3.44 -27.82
CA ASP A 269 -2.31 3.84 -27.99
C ASP A 269 -2.48 5.35 -28.19
N LYS A 270 -1.45 6.06 -28.70
CA LYS A 270 -1.42 7.53 -28.79
C LYS A 270 -2.68 8.15 -29.41
N GLU A 271 -3.16 7.59 -30.52
CA GLU A 271 -4.33 8.13 -31.24
C GLU A 271 -5.66 7.85 -30.52
N LYS A 272 -5.75 6.73 -29.82
CA LYS A 272 -6.96 6.28 -29.11
C LYS A 272 -6.87 6.45 -27.59
N PHE A 273 -5.78 7.03 -27.09
CA PHE A 273 -5.47 7.07 -25.66
C PHE A 273 -6.61 7.69 -24.83
N GLY A 274 -7.19 8.80 -25.30
CA GLY A 274 -8.31 9.44 -24.62
C GLY A 274 -9.56 8.56 -24.57
N GLU A 275 -9.87 7.86 -25.66
CA GLU A 275 -11.02 6.92 -25.72
C GLU A 275 -10.80 5.70 -24.80
N LEU A 276 -9.60 5.12 -24.82
CA LEU A 276 -9.25 3.97 -23.97
C LEU A 276 -9.13 4.34 -22.50
N LEU A 277 -8.77 5.59 -22.19
CA LEU A 277 -8.81 6.08 -20.81
C LEU A 277 -10.24 6.23 -20.29
N ALA A 278 -11.17 6.60 -21.16
CA ALA A 278 -12.59 6.71 -20.81
C ALA A 278 -13.23 5.33 -20.60
N ASP A 279 -12.78 4.32 -21.39
CA ASP A 279 -13.24 2.94 -21.29
C ASP A 279 -12.08 1.95 -21.43
N PRO A 280 -11.31 1.70 -20.36
CA PRO A 280 -10.17 0.77 -20.38
C PRO A 280 -10.55 -0.69 -20.69
N PHE A 281 -11.81 -1.06 -20.49
CA PHE A 281 -12.31 -2.41 -20.77
C PHE A 281 -12.38 -2.75 -22.27
N LYS A 282 -12.20 -1.78 -23.13
CA LYS A 282 -12.03 -2.00 -24.57
C LYS A 282 -10.66 -2.61 -24.94
N THR A 283 -9.68 -2.58 -24.02
CA THR A 283 -8.40 -3.28 -24.24
C THR A 283 -8.52 -4.76 -23.90
N ASP A 284 -7.67 -5.58 -24.51
CA ASP A 284 -7.58 -6.98 -24.14
C ASP A 284 -7.16 -7.14 -22.68
N SER A 285 -7.78 -8.09 -21.98
CA SER A 285 -7.43 -8.37 -20.59
C SER A 285 -6.17 -9.23 -20.50
N LEU A 286 -5.26 -8.86 -19.62
CA LEU A 286 -4.09 -9.64 -19.25
C LEU A 286 -4.40 -10.51 -18.03
N SER A 287 -3.89 -11.76 -18.01
CA SER A 287 -3.85 -12.57 -16.80
C SER A 287 -2.90 -11.94 -15.77
N LEU A 288 -2.94 -12.41 -14.53
CA LEU A 288 -2.02 -11.93 -13.50
C LEU A 288 -0.56 -12.17 -13.89
N GLU A 289 -0.26 -13.34 -14.46
CA GLU A 289 1.09 -13.71 -14.89
C GLU A 289 1.58 -12.82 -16.03
N ALA A 290 0.73 -12.57 -17.02
CA ALA A 290 1.05 -11.68 -18.13
C ALA A 290 1.27 -10.24 -17.63
N PHE A 291 0.42 -9.75 -16.73
CA PHE A 291 0.54 -8.41 -16.16
C PHE A 291 1.78 -8.26 -15.28
N THR A 292 2.09 -9.23 -14.40
CA THR A 292 3.30 -9.17 -13.56
C THR A 292 4.59 -9.27 -14.37
N SER A 293 4.60 -10.06 -15.43
CA SER A 293 5.70 -10.10 -16.39
C SER A 293 5.88 -8.77 -17.13
N TRP A 294 4.77 -8.18 -17.57
CA TRP A 294 4.75 -6.87 -18.20
C TRP A 294 5.23 -5.74 -17.26
N LEU A 295 4.89 -5.80 -15.97
CA LEU A 295 5.39 -4.84 -14.98
C LEU A 295 6.91 -4.92 -14.76
N ARG A 296 7.52 -6.09 -14.99
CA ARG A 296 8.95 -6.32 -14.80
C ARG A 296 9.79 -6.03 -16.04
N SER A 297 9.16 -6.02 -17.23
CA SER A 297 9.83 -5.68 -18.49
C SER A 297 10.14 -4.19 -18.57
#